data_2d8da04d2642c74f942cf7fd6cc56927
#
_entry.id   2d8da04d2642c74f942cf7fd6cc56927
#
_cell.length_a   1.000
_cell.length_b   1.000
_cell.length_c   1.000
_cell.angle_alpha   90.00
_cell.angle_beta   90.00
_cell.angle_gamma   90.00
#
_symmetry.space_group_name_H-M   'P 1'
#
loop_
_entity.id
_entity.type
_entity.pdbx_description
1 polymer ?
#
loop_
_entity_poly.entity_id
_entity_poly.type
_entity_poly.pdbx_seq_one_letter_code
_entity_poly.pdbx_strand_id
1 'polypeptide(L)'
;VLRGAGMGDSVLAFVTVILMASALARLLVSYFARRSFWRSVGRHIVREGPEGREAAGPLSMPDLVEEPHFLEGRLAWEAFDALAQDFRSRIDAVRSEGADYRTFVEAWVHEVKTPIAAARLMADNNPGALSSAMLRELGRIDGYVEQALYYARSGSLDRDYVVRELPLSQVVRDALRTHARSLIDRGVSVSAQGLDLVVFSDAKWVAFILGQLV
;
A
#
# COMPACT_ATOMS: atom_id res chain seq x y z
N VAL A 1 -43.83 21.46 47.65
CA VAL A 1 -43.53 22.89 47.57
C VAL A 1 -44.67 23.64 46.84
N LEU A 2 -45.20 23.16 45.71
CA LEU A 2 -46.26 23.83 44.92
C LEU A 2 -47.63 23.79 45.55
N ARG A 3 -47.91 22.82 46.44
CA ARG A 3 -49.20 22.73 47.19
C ARG A 3 -49.38 23.82 48.25
N GLY A 4 -48.32 24.43 48.75
CA GLY A 4 -48.37 25.54 49.72
C GLY A 4 -48.65 26.91 49.12
N ALA A 5 -48.64 27.02 47.77
CA ALA A 5 -48.85 28.30 47.07
C ALA A 5 -50.36 28.58 46.71
N GLY A 6 -51.33 27.76 47.19
CA GLY A 6 -52.75 27.96 46.92
C GLY A 6 -53.23 27.71 45.48
N MET A 7 -52.42 27.00 44.70
CA MET A 7 -52.80 26.61 43.32
C MET A 7 -53.81 25.49 43.34
N GLY A 8 -54.88 25.61 42.55
CA GLY A 8 -55.85 24.55 42.37
C GLY A 8 -55.30 23.27 41.80
N ASP A 9 -55.82 22.10 42.20
CA ASP A 9 -55.31 20.78 41.74
C ASP A 9 -55.24 20.59 40.20
N SER A 10 -56.11 21.30 39.46
CA SER A 10 -56.13 21.33 37.99
C SER A 10 -54.89 22.03 37.38
N VAL A 11 -54.43 23.10 37.99
CA VAL A 11 -53.20 23.82 37.54
C VAL A 11 -52.02 23.02 37.85
N LEU A 12 -51.96 22.35 38.99
CA LEU A 12 -50.86 21.44 39.34
C LEU A 12 -50.75 20.25 38.35
N ALA A 13 -51.91 19.64 38.04
CA ALA A 13 -52.00 18.56 37.06
C ALA A 13 -51.54 19.03 35.66
N PHE A 14 -51.94 20.21 35.22
CA PHE A 14 -51.52 20.75 33.92
C PHE A 14 -50.01 21.00 33.84
N VAL A 15 -49.45 21.62 34.86
CA VAL A 15 -47.96 21.85 34.92
C VAL A 15 -47.19 20.54 34.93
N THR A 16 -47.64 19.53 35.68
CA THR A 16 -46.98 18.22 35.69
C THR A 16 -47.04 17.50 34.34
N VAL A 17 -48.17 17.59 33.63
CA VAL A 17 -48.30 17.03 32.27
C VAL A 17 -47.36 17.72 31.30
N ILE A 18 -47.24 19.05 31.32
CA ILE A 18 -46.31 19.78 30.46
C ILE A 18 -44.85 19.41 30.77
N LEU A 19 -44.49 19.32 32.03
CA LEU A 19 -43.12 18.91 32.43
C LEU A 19 -42.82 17.49 31.98
N MET A 20 -43.74 16.57 32.16
CA MET A 20 -43.58 15.18 31.69
C MET A 20 -43.48 15.10 30.16
N ALA A 21 -44.34 15.83 29.43
CA ALA A 21 -44.29 15.90 27.97
C ALA A 21 -42.98 16.48 27.46
N SER A 22 -42.47 17.54 28.09
CA SER A 22 -41.19 18.16 27.73
C SER A 22 -39.98 17.22 28.02
N ALA A 23 -40.02 16.52 29.15
CA ALA A 23 -39.02 15.54 29.50
C ALA A 23 -39.00 14.36 28.50
N LEU A 24 -40.20 13.85 28.16
CA LEU A 24 -40.31 12.78 27.16
C LEU A 24 -39.82 13.23 25.78
N ALA A 25 -40.17 14.44 25.34
CA ALA A 25 -39.70 14.99 24.07
C ALA A 25 -38.15 15.08 24.03
N ARG A 26 -37.53 15.56 25.11
CA ARG A 26 -36.07 15.59 25.23
C ARG A 26 -35.44 14.20 25.16
N LEU A 27 -36.00 13.23 25.85
CA LEU A 27 -35.53 11.84 25.81
C LEU A 27 -35.61 11.24 24.40
N LEU A 28 -36.73 11.47 23.70
CA LEU A 28 -36.92 11.01 22.33
C LEU A 28 -35.90 11.65 21.36
N VAL A 29 -35.73 12.96 21.42
CA VAL A 29 -34.73 13.68 20.59
C VAL A 29 -33.34 13.15 20.85
N SER A 30 -32.94 13.00 22.11
CA SER A 30 -31.65 12.46 22.51
C SER A 30 -31.47 11.00 22.02
N TYR A 31 -32.50 10.18 22.14
CA TYR A 31 -32.45 8.79 21.66
C TYR A 31 -32.28 8.72 20.14
N PHE A 32 -33.05 9.48 19.37
CA PHE A 32 -32.93 9.48 17.90
C PHE A 32 -31.58 10.04 17.41
N ALA A 33 -31.05 11.08 18.04
CA ALA A 33 -29.75 11.64 17.72
C ALA A 33 -28.61 10.62 17.96
N ARG A 34 -28.61 9.97 19.13
CA ARG A 34 -27.65 8.91 19.46
C ARG A 34 -27.75 7.73 18.47
N ARG A 35 -28.96 7.28 18.18
CA ARG A 35 -29.21 6.17 17.26
C ARG A 35 -28.77 6.49 15.83
N SER A 36 -28.99 7.71 15.35
CA SER A 36 -28.53 8.16 14.02
C SER A 36 -27.02 8.13 13.90
N PHE A 37 -26.31 8.68 14.87
CA PHE A 37 -24.86 8.71 14.90
C PHE A 37 -24.26 7.30 14.84
N TRP A 38 -24.65 6.42 15.75
CA TRP A 38 -24.11 5.04 15.80
C TRP A 38 -24.45 4.22 14.57
N ARG A 39 -25.59 4.48 13.93
CA ARG A 39 -25.93 3.86 12.64
C ARG A 39 -25.05 4.37 11.49
N SER A 40 -24.71 5.64 11.48
CA SER A 40 -23.80 6.21 10.48
C SER A 40 -22.40 5.60 10.61
N VAL A 41 -21.84 5.60 11.82
CA VAL A 41 -20.55 4.98 12.12
C VAL A 41 -20.55 3.51 11.69
N GLY A 42 -21.58 2.75 12.09
CA GLY A 42 -21.67 1.32 11.74
C GLY A 42 -21.76 1.06 10.23
N ARG A 43 -22.44 1.90 9.47
CA ARG A 43 -22.56 1.74 8.01
C ARG A 43 -21.23 1.92 7.29
N HIS A 44 -20.45 2.91 7.68
CA HIS A 44 -19.15 3.18 7.05
C HIS A 44 -18.06 2.18 7.45
N ILE A 45 -18.12 1.66 8.69
CA ILE A 45 -17.16 0.64 9.14
C ILE A 45 -17.42 -0.74 8.50
N VAL A 46 -18.71 -1.12 8.32
CA VAL A 46 -19.09 -2.48 7.89
C VAL A 46 -19.22 -2.60 6.36
N ARG A 47 -19.57 -1.54 5.66
CA ARG A 47 -19.94 -1.59 4.24
C ARG A 47 -18.76 -1.48 3.28
N GLU A 48 -17.66 -0.90 3.72
CA GLU A 48 -16.42 -0.88 2.94
C GLU A 48 -15.55 -2.08 3.36
N GLY A 49 -15.77 -3.22 2.69
CA GLY A 49 -14.89 -4.38 2.80
C GLY A 49 -13.46 -4.03 2.37
N PRO A 50 -12.48 -4.92 2.61
CA PRO A 50 -11.07 -4.68 2.30
C PRO A 50 -10.81 -4.31 0.83
N GLU A 51 -11.66 -4.76 -0.10
CA GLU A 51 -11.52 -4.50 -1.55
C GLU A 51 -11.88 -3.06 -1.98
N GLY A 52 -12.73 -2.33 -1.21
CA GLY A 52 -13.07 -0.93 -1.50
C GLY A 52 -12.12 0.09 -0.85
N ARG A 53 -11.30 -0.33 0.11
CA ARG A 53 -10.40 0.55 0.88
C ARG A 53 -9.07 0.87 0.19
N GLU A 54 -8.64 0.06 -0.78
CA GLU A 54 -7.36 0.28 -1.47
C GLU A 54 -7.34 1.56 -2.32
N ALA A 55 -8.51 2.02 -2.79
CA ALA A 55 -8.61 3.23 -3.63
C ALA A 55 -8.83 4.53 -2.84
N ALA A 56 -9.32 4.45 -1.60
CA ALA A 56 -9.75 5.61 -0.82
C ALA A 56 -8.91 5.80 0.41
N GLY A 57 -7.71 5.93 0.50
CA GLY A 57 -6.85 6.19 1.70
C GLY A 57 -7.54 6.16 3.08
N PRO A 58 -6.86 6.24 4.19
CA PRO A 58 -7.49 6.20 5.51
C PRO A 58 -8.40 7.42 5.69
N LEU A 59 -9.72 7.18 5.65
CA LEU A 59 -10.74 8.22 5.85
C LEU A 59 -10.68 8.77 7.29
N SER A 60 -10.84 10.09 7.45
CA SER A 60 -10.99 10.70 8.78
C SER A 60 -12.42 10.62 9.25
N MET A 61 -12.65 10.71 10.56
CA MET A 61 -14.02 10.77 11.10
C MET A 61 -14.84 11.95 10.54
N PRO A 62 -14.26 13.15 10.33
CA PRO A 62 -14.96 14.25 9.65
C PRO A 62 -15.44 13.92 8.23
N ASP A 63 -14.74 13.06 7.50
CA ASP A 63 -15.15 12.65 6.14
C ASP A 63 -16.30 11.64 6.15
N LEU A 64 -16.47 10.91 7.25
CA LEU A 64 -17.45 9.84 7.39
C LEU A 64 -18.73 10.24 8.09
N VAL A 65 -18.61 11.03 9.14
CA VAL A 65 -19.72 11.34 10.07
C VAL A 65 -19.60 12.75 10.59
N GLU A 66 -20.70 13.48 10.57
CA GLU A 66 -20.82 14.82 11.16
C GLU A 66 -20.59 14.78 12.68
N GLU A 67 -19.95 15.82 13.23
CA GLU A 67 -19.64 15.90 14.65
C GLU A 67 -20.93 15.84 15.49
N PRO A 68 -21.04 14.91 16.44
CA PRO A 68 -22.26 14.76 17.25
C PRO A 68 -22.34 15.81 18.35
N HIS A 69 -23.57 16.29 18.64
CA HIS A 69 -23.84 17.32 19.67
C HIS A 69 -23.92 16.75 21.10
N PHE A 70 -23.82 15.45 21.32
CA PHE A 70 -23.86 14.82 22.65
C PHE A 70 -22.46 14.35 23.09
N LEU A 71 -22.21 14.43 24.40
CA LEU A 71 -20.86 14.28 24.97
C LEU A 71 -20.19 12.97 24.60
N GLU A 72 -20.87 11.85 24.78
CA GLU A 72 -20.32 10.52 24.52
C GLU A 72 -20.00 10.31 23.02
N GLY A 73 -20.82 10.87 22.13
CA GLY A 73 -20.59 10.84 20.70
C GLY A 73 -19.37 11.67 20.32
N ARG A 74 -19.23 12.87 20.91
CA ARG A 74 -18.10 13.75 20.66
C ARG A 74 -16.78 13.15 21.14
N LEU A 75 -16.76 12.58 22.34
CA LEU A 75 -15.57 11.86 22.84
C LEU A 75 -15.19 10.68 21.96
N ALA A 76 -16.15 9.91 21.48
CA ALA A 76 -15.89 8.81 20.55
C ALA A 76 -15.38 9.33 19.19
N TRP A 77 -15.98 10.41 18.67
CA TRP A 77 -15.57 11.02 17.41
C TRP A 77 -14.14 11.57 17.49
N GLU A 78 -13.77 12.30 18.53
CA GLU A 78 -12.43 12.81 18.79
C GLU A 78 -11.41 11.66 18.94
N ALA A 79 -11.76 10.60 19.67
CA ALA A 79 -10.90 9.44 19.85
C ALA A 79 -10.64 8.68 18.54
N PHE A 80 -11.67 8.47 17.73
CA PHE A 80 -11.53 7.83 16.42
C PHE A 80 -10.75 8.69 15.42
N ASP A 81 -10.97 10.01 15.43
CA ASP A 81 -10.23 10.93 14.56
C ASP A 81 -8.75 10.98 14.93
N ALA A 82 -8.43 11.08 16.22
CA ALA A 82 -7.05 10.99 16.71
C ALA A 82 -6.37 9.67 16.34
N LEU A 83 -7.10 8.56 16.47
CA LEU A 83 -6.60 7.24 16.08
C LEU A 83 -6.34 7.16 14.56
N ALA A 84 -7.26 7.66 13.75
CA ALA A 84 -7.12 7.71 12.31
C ALA A 84 -5.93 8.58 11.87
N GLN A 85 -5.70 9.70 12.53
CA GLN A 85 -4.53 10.55 12.28
C GLN A 85 -3.21 9.86 12.66
N ASP A 86 -3.16 9.16 13.81
CA ASP A 86 -1.98 8.38 14.22
C ASP A 86 -1.67 7.27 13.21
N PHE A 87 -2.68 6.52 12.76
CA PHE A 87 -2.50 5.49 11.73
C PHE A 87 -2.01 6.06 10.39
N ARG A 88 -2.54 7.21 9.95
CA ARG A 88 -2.05 7.89 8.75
C ARG A 88 -0.59 8.26 8.88
N SER A 89 -0.24 8.92 9.97
CA SER A 89 1.14 9.34 10.24
C SER A 89 2.10 8.15 10.22
N ARG A 90 1.72 7.01 10.80
CA ARG A 90 2.52 5.78 10.77
C ARG A 90 2.64 5.19 9.38
N ILE A 91 1.53 5.14 8.62
CA ILE A 91 1.55 4.66 7.23
C ILE A 91 2.45 5.55 6.37
N ASP A 92 2.33 6.87 6.51
CA ASP A 92 3.14 7.81 5.75
C ASP A 92 4.63 7.73 6.14
N ALA A 93 4.94 7.53 7.41
CA ALA A 93 6.31 7.29 7.88
C ALA A 93 6.91 6.02 7.27
N VAL A 94 6.18 4.89 7.29
CA VAL A 94 6.64 3.63 6.68
C VAL A 94 6.80 3.76 5.16
N ARG A 95 5.89 4.47 4.50
CA ARG A 95 5.99 4.74 3.05
C ARG A 95 7.20 5.61 2.71
N SER A 96 7.47 6.63 3.53
CA SER A 96 8.64 7.51 3.36
C SER A 96 9.92 6.73 3.54
N GLU A 97 10.04 5.95 4.62
CA GLU A 97 11.21 5.10 4.88
C GLU A 97 11.47 4.11 3.75
N GLY A 98 10.42 3.48 3.23
CA GLY A 98 10.51 2.58 2.06
C GLY A 98 10.98 3.31 0.78
N ALA A 99 10.56 4.55 0.57
CA ALA A 99 11.00 5.36 -0.57
C ALA A 99 12.47 5.79 -0.43
N ASP A 100 12.89 6.18 0.77
CA ASP A 100 14.27 6.56 1.08
C ASP A 100 15.21 5.37 0.92
N TYR A 101 14.81 4.19 1.43
CA TYR A 101 15.57 2.96 1.25
C TYR A 101 15.76 2.60 -0.22
N ARG A 102 14.71 2.70 -1.04
CA ARG A 102 14.80 2.45 -2.48
C ARG A 102 15.78 3.42 -3.16
N THR A 103 15.67 4.72 -2.88
CA THR A 103 16.55 5.76 -3.42
C THR A 103 18.00 5.47 -3.03
N PHE A 104 18.24 5.08 -1.79
CA PHE A 104 19.57 4.68 -1.32
C PHE A 104 20.10 3.47 -2.11
N VAL A 105 19.30 2.41 -2.26
CA VAL A 105 19.73 1.20 -3.01
C VAL A 105 20.00 1.53 -4.47
N GLU A 106 19.20 2.36 -5.12
CA GLU A 106 19.43 2.79 -6.51
C GLU A 106 20.77 3.55 -6.66
N ALA A 107 21.04 4.49 -5.78
CA ALA A 107 22.32 5.21 -5.76
C ALA A 107 23.50 4.25 -5.51
N TRP A 108 23.37 3.37 -4.52
CA TRP A 108 24.38 2.37 -4.19
C TRP A 108 24.67 1.42 -5.36
N VAL A 109 23.63 0.96 -6.07
CA VAL A 109 23.79 0.13 -7.28
C VAL A 109 24.60 0.84 -8.35
N HIS A 110 24.33 2.12 -8.59
CA HIS A 110 25.11 2.92 -9.55
C HIS A 110 26.59 3.03 -9.14
N GLU A 111 26.86 3.24 -7.87
CA GLU A 111 28.23 3.34 -7.36
C GLU A 111 28.99 2.01 -7.45
N VAL A 112 28.31 0.88 -7.21
CA VAL A 112 28.92 -0.46 -7.29
C VAL A 112 29.13 -0.90 -8.75
N LYS A 113 28.25 -0.54 -9.67
CA LYS A 113 28.39 -0.88 -11.10
C LYS A 113 29.63 -0.25 -11.74
N THR A 114 30.04 0.93 -11.29
CA THR A 114 31.23 1.63 -11.82
C THR A 114 32.53 0.81 -11.63
N PRO A 115 32.92 0.38 -10.41
CA PRO A 115 34.10 -0.43 -10.22
C PRO A 115 33.99 -1.83 -10.87
N ILE A 116 32.79 -2.41 -10.97
CA ILE A 116 32.55 -3.66 -11.69
C ILE A 116 32.89 -3.48 -13.17
N ALA A 117 32.39 -2.40 -13.80
CA ALA A 117 32.70 -2.10 -15.20
C ALA A 117 34.18 -1.83 -15.44
N ALA A 118 34.85 -1.12 -14.53
CA ALA A 118 36.30 -0.88 -14.60
C ALA A 118 37.07 -2.20 -14.49
N ALA A 119 36.73 -3.08 -13.56
CA ALA A 119 37.34 -4.38 -13.38
C ALA A 119 37.13 -5.31 -14.61
N ARG A 120 35.94 -5.27 -15.21
CA ARG A 120 35.65 -5.97 -16.49
C ARG A 120 36.56 -5.48 -17.60
N LEU A 121 36.65 -4.16 -17.77
CA LEU A 121 37.50 -3.57 -18.81
C LEU A 121 38.99 -3.97 -18.61
N MET A 122 39.49 -3.99 -17.37
CA MET A 122 40.84 -4.43 -17.05
C MET A 122 41.07 -5.92 -17.40
N ALA A 123 40.09 -6.76 -17.10
CA ALA A 123 40.14 -8.18 -17.42
C ALA A 123 40.05 -8.45 -18.93
N ASP A 124 39.23 -7.73 -19.67
CA ASP A 124 39.10 -7.85 -21.13
C ASP A 124 40.37 -7.39 -21.87
N ASN A 125 41.04 -6.36 -21.35
CA ASN A 125 42.31 -5.88 -21.91
C ASN A 125 43.53 -6.76 -21.61
N ASN A 126 43.39 -7.73 -20.70
CA ASN A 126 44.45 -8.67 -20.32
C ASN A 126 43.94 -10.12 -20.45
N PRO A 127 43.78 -10.64 -21.67
CA PRO A 127 43.20 -11.96 -21.91
C PRO A 127 44.04 -13.08 -21.31
N GLY A 128 43.39 -14.01 -20.61
CA GLY A 128 44.02 -15.17 -20.00
C GLY A 128 43.04 -15.99 -19.15
N ALA A 129 43.51 -17.13 -18.67
CA ALA A 129 42.67 -18.02 -17.87
C ALA A 129 42.17 -17.33 -16.56
N LEU A 130 43.02 -16.53 -15.93
CA LEU A 130 42.67 -15.75 -14.73
C LEU A 130 41.61 -14.68 -15.05
N SER A 131 41.84 -13.94 -16.15
CA SER A 131 40.87 -12.89 -16.57
C SER A 131 39.52 -13.49 -16.91
N SER A 132 39.49 -14.64 -17.56
CA SER A 132 38.22 -15.35 -17.83
C SER A 132 37.52 -15.80 -16.54
N ALA A 133 38.27 -16.22 -15.52
CA ALA A 133 37.68 -16.51 -14.21
C ALA A 133 37.16 -15.27 -13.51
N MET A 134 37.90 -14.15 -13.54
CA MET A 134 37.45 -12.85 -12.98
C MET A 134 36.18 -12.35 -13.67
N LEU A 135 36.09 -12.42 -14.99
CA LEU A 135 34.91 -12.01 -15.73
C LEU A 135 33.65 -12.81 -15.34
N ARG A 136 33.78 -14.10 -15.05
CA ARG A 136 32.67 -14.91 -14.54
C ARG A 136 32.24 -14.46 -13.16
N GLU A 137 33.17 -14.20 -12.23
CA GLU A 137 32.81 -13.74 -10.88
C GLU A 137 32.25 -12.32 -10.89
N LEU A 138 32.78 -11.41 -11.70
CA LEU A 138 32.20 -10.08 -11.90
C LEU A 138 30.77 -10.16 -12.46
N GLY A 139 30.49 -11.12 -13.34
CA GLY A 139 29.14 -11.40 -13.84
C GLY A 139 28.17 -11.85 -12.72
N ARG A 140 28.66 -12.68 -11.79
CA ARG A 140 27.87 -13.12 -10.63
C ARG A 140 27.60 -11.98 -9.69
N ILE A 141 28.58 -11.12 -9.39
CA ILE A 141 28.42 -9.95 -8.55
C ILE A 141 27.39 -8.99 -9.16
N ASP A 142 27.48 -8.73 -10.45
CA ASP A 142 26.53 -7.88 -11.18
C ASP A 142 25.09 -8.43 -11.08
N GLY A 143 24.92 -9.75 -11.19
CA GLY A 143 23.64 -10.41 -10.98
C GLY A 143 23.08 -10.23 -9.57
N TYR A 144 23.91 -10.30 -8.53
CA TYR A 144 23.48 -10.06 -7.16
C TYR A 144 23.09 -8.59 -6.91
N VAL A 145 23.81 -7.66 -7.52
CA VAL A 145 23.49 -6.22 -7.47
C VAL A 145 22.14 -5.94 -8.14
N GLU A 146 21.89 -6.52 -9.32
CA GLU A 146 20.59 -6.42 -9.99
C GLU A 146 19.47 -7.02 -9.13
N GLN A 147 19.69 -8.18 -8.54
CA GLN A 147 18.72 -8.82 -7.65
C GLN A 147 18.38 -7.94 -6.44
N ALA A 148 19.37 -7.31 -5.81
CA ALA A 148 19.16 -6.38 -4.70
C ALA A 148 18.33 -5.17 -5.13
N LEU A 149 18.59 -4.62 -6.32
CA LEU A 149 17.81 -3.51 -6.88
C LEU A 149 16.35 -3.90 -7.11
N TYR A 150 16.08 -5.05 -7.72
CA TYR A 150 14.72 -5.53 -7.92
C TYR A 150 14.00 -5.81 -6.60
N TYR A 151 14.71 -6.35 -5.61
CA TYR A 151 14.14 -6.56 -4.28
C TYR A 151 13.73 -5.22 -3.61
N ALA A 152 14.58 -4.21 -3.67
CA ALA A 152 14.26 -2.88 -3.13
C ALA A 152 13.05 -2.24 -3.83
N ARG A 153 12.88 -2.46 -5.14
CA ARG A 153 11.74 -1.99 -5.92
C ARG A 153 10.45 -2.78 -5.67
N SER A 154 10.54 -4.05 -5.29
CA SER A 154 9.37 -4.91 -5.10
C SER A 154 8.43 -4.44 -3.99
N GLY A 155 8.93 -3.72 -3.00
CA GLY A 155 8.13 -3.14 -1.92
C GLY A 155 7.24 -1.95 -2.33
N SER A 156 7.33 -1.47 -3.58
CA SER A 156 6.57 -0.31 -4.08
C SER A 156 6.06 -0.52 -5.52
N LEU A 157 5.56 -1.72 -5.81
CA LEU A 157 5.05 -2.11 -7.14
C LEU A 157 3.99 -1.15 -7.69
N ASP A 158 3.16 -0.55 -6.82
CA ASP A 158 2.07 0.36 -7.21
C ASP A 158 2.52 1.60 -8.00
N ARG A 159 3.80 1.98 -7.91
CA ARG A 159 4.33 3.19 -8.55
C ARG A 159 5.20 2.94 -9.78
N ASP A 160 5.88 1.81 -9.84
CA ASP A 160 6.90 1.51 -10.87
C ASP A 160 6.45 0.45 -11.87
N TYR A 161 5.32 -0.22 -11.62
CA TYR A 161 4.81 -1.28 -12.49
C TYR A 161 3.99 -0.71 -13.64
N VAL A 162 4.56 -0.72 -14.85
CA VAL A 162 3.91 -0.19 -16.05
C VAL A 162 3.33 -1.32 -16.88
N VAL A 163 2.03 -1.56 -16.74
CA VAL A 163 1.32 -2.56 -17.53
C VAL A 163 1.23 -2.15 -19.00
N ARG A 164 1.78 -2.97 -19.88
CA ARG A 164 1.70 -2.81 -21.34
C ARG A 164 1.42 -4.15 -22.01
N GLU A 165 0.93 -4.08 -23.25
CA GLU A 165 0.86 -5.25 -24.11
C GLU A 165 2.28 -5.70 -24.47
N LEU A 166 2.60 -6.95 -24.15
CA LEU A 166 3.90 -7.54 -24.39
C LEU A 166 3.75 -8.83 -25.22
N PRO A 167 4.35 -8.91 -26.43
CA PRO A 167 4.50 -10.17 -27.12
C PRO A 167 5.45 -11.08 -26.32
N LEU A 168 4.92 -12.18 -25.77
CA LEU A 168 5.67 -13.07 -24.89
C LEU A 168 6.91 -13.63 -25.58
N SER A 169 6.82 -13.93 -26.89
CA SER A 169 7.95 -14.38 -27.70
C SER A 169 9.14 -13.41 -27.72
N GLN A 170 8.88 -12.11 -27.65
CA GLN A 170 9.92 -11.11 -27.66
C GLN A 170 10.64 -11.07 -26.30
N VAL A 171 9.89 -11.03 -25.21
CA VAL A 171 10.44 -10.94 -23.85
C VAL A 171 11.25 -12.20 -23.52
N VAL A 172 10.74 -13.39 -23.87
CA VAL A 172 11.47 -14.66 -23.68
C VAL A 172 12.75 -14.69 -24.51
N ARG A 173 12.71 -14.24 -25.77
CA ARG A 173 13.88 -14.19 -26.66
C ARG A 173 14.97 -13.27 -26.11
N ASP A 174 14.57 -12.10 -25.58
CA ASP A 174 15.51 -11.12 -25.03
C ASP A 174 16.14 -11.65 -23.73
N ALA A 175 15.36 -12.30 -22.86
CA ALA A 175 15.88 -12.97 -21.66
C ALA A 175 16.87 -14.08 -22.00
N LEU A 176 16.53 -14.95 -22.97
CA LEU A 176 17.43 -16.01 -23.44
C LEU A 176 18.72 -15.47 -24.07
N ARG A 177 18.65 -14.36 -24.82
CA ARG A 177 19.84 -13.70 -25.37
C ARG A 177 20.78 -13.20 -24.27
N THR A 178 20.24 -12.59 -23.24
CA THR A 178 21.01 -12.08 -22.11
C THR A 178 21.78 -13.20 -21.41
N HIS A 179 21.18 -14.38 -21.28
CA HIS A 179 21.74 -15.53 -20.59
C HIS A 179 22.38 -16.60 -21.53
N ALA A 180 22.44 -16.32 -22.85
CA ALA A 180 22.86 -17.28 -23.87
C ALA A 180 24.22 -17.92 -23.55
N ARG A 181 25.19 -17.12 -23.11
CA ARG A 181 26.54 -17.62 -22.81
C ARG A 181 26.52 -18.61 -21.64
N SER A 182 25.77 -18.32 -20.59
CA SER A 182 25.62 -19.21 -19.43
C SER A 182 24.94 -20.54 -19.82
N LEU A 183 23.92 -20.48 -20.68
CA LEU A 183 23.23 -21.68 -21.20
C LEU A 183 24.14 -22.55 -22.05
N ILE A 184 24.91 -21.93 -22.96
CA ILE A 184 25.85 -22.62 -23.82
C ILE A 184 26.97 -23.28 -23.00
N ASP A 185 27.56 -22.54 -22.06
CA ASP A 185 28.66 -23.06 -21.21
C ASP A 185 28.21 -24.24 -20.33
N ARG A 186 26.91 -24.29 -19.98
CA ARG A 186 26.29 -25.40 -19.22
C ARG A 186 25.74 -26.51 -20.11
N GLY A 187 25.79 -26.38 -21.43
CA GLY A 187 25.25 -27.36 -22.36
C GLY A 187 23.71 -27.50 -22.32
N VAL A 188 23.00 -26.44 -21.89
CA VAL A 188 21.55 -26.46 -21.78
C VAL A 188 20.92 -26.23 -23.16
N SER A 189 20.01 -27.14 -23.56
CA SER A 189 19.20 -26.97 -24.76
C SER A 189 17.87 -26.33 -24.35
N VAL A 190 17.48 -25.22 -25.01
CA VAL A 190 16.24 -24.51 -24.74
C VAL A 190 15.21 -24.88 -25.80
N SER A 191 14.05 -25.36 -25.36
CA SER A 191 12.85 -25.54 -26.20
C SER A 191 11.78 -24.59 -25.75
N ALA A 192 11.31 -23.73 -26.66
CA ALA A 192 10.27 -22.75 -26.38
C ALA A 192 9.08 -22.99 -27.30
N GLN A 193 7.90 -23.24 -26.71
CA GLN A 193 6.63 -23.51 -27.43
C GLN A 193 5.51 -22.65 -26.86
N GLY A 194 4.50 -22.33 -27.68
CA GLY A 194 3.31 -21.60 -27.23
C GLY A 194 3.55 -20.13 -26.88
N LEU A 195 4.56 -19.51 -27.47
CA LEU A 195 4.93 -18.10 -27.21
C LEU A 195 4.14 -17.07 -28.04
N ASP A 196 3.21 -17.49 -28.88
CA ASP A 196 2.38 -16.61 -29.73
C ASP A 196 1.23 -15.97 -28.94
N LEU A 197 1.55 -15.50 -27.74
CA LEU A 197 0.61 -14.87 -26.82
C LEU A 197 1.03 -13.43 -26.55
N VAL A 198 0.02 -12.55 -26.41
CA VAL A 198 0.21 -11.21 -25.88
C VAL A 198 -0.23 -11.22 -24.42
N VAL A 199 0.64 -10.76 -23.53
CA VAL A 199 0.37 -10.64 -22.09
C VAL A 199 0.38 -9.17 -21.67
N PHE A 200 -0.42 -8.83 -20.68
CA PHE A 200 -0.43 -7.49 -20.08
C PHE A 200 0.45 -7.51 -18.83
N SER A 201 1.62 -6.92 -18.92
CA SER A 201 2.59 -6.92 -17.82
C SER A 201 3.65 -5.83 -18.00
N ASP A 202 4.59 -5.73 -17.06
CA ASP A 202 5.79 -4.90 -17.19
C ASP A 202 6.94 -5.72 -17.79
N ALA A 203 7.50 -5.25 -18.91
CA ALA A 203 8.55 -5.95 -19.64
C ALA A 203 9.82 -6.19 -18.81
N LYS A 204 10.18 -5.21 -17.96
CA LYS A 204 11.39 -5.30 -17.12
C LYS A 204 11.22 -6.35 -16.03
N TRP A 205 10.04 -6.38 -15.40
CA TRP A 205 9.72 -7.35 -14.36
C TRP A 205 9.65 -8.79 -14.93
N VAL A 206 9.00 -8.97 -16.08
CA VAL A 206 8.95 -10.29 -16.73
C VAL A 206 10.34 -10.74 -17.16
N ALA A 207 11.15 -9.86 -17.76
CA ALA A 207 12.52 -10.19 -18.13
C ALA A 207 13.40 -10.57 -16.92
N PHE A 208 13.26 -9.85 -15.80
CA PHE A 208 13.94 -10.17 -14.55
C PHE A 208 13.53 -11.54 -14.01
N ILE A 209 12.24 -11.83 -13.91
CA ILE A 209 11.73 -13.13 -13.43
C ILE A 209 12.26 -14.26 -14.32
N LEU A 210 12.20 -14.11 -15.64
CA LEU A 210 12.72 -15.10 -16.58
C LEU A 210 14.24 -15.29 -16.40
N GLY A 211 14.98 -14.20 -16.18
CA GLY A 211 16.42 -14.25 -15.90
C GLY A 211 16.76 -14.98 -14.60
N GLN A 212 15.89 -15.00 -13.60
CA GLN A 212 16.09 -15.77 -12.36
C GLN A 212 15.83 -17.27 -12.53
N LEU A 213 15.05 -17.66 -13.56
CA LEU A 213 14.72 -19.05 -13.84
C LEU A 213 15.75 -19.75 -14.76
N VAL A 214 16.56 -18.98 -15.48
CA VAL A 214 17.59 -19.41 -16.43
C VAL A 214 18.98 -19.40 -15.82
#